data_601192af9af430b82f8181e5f3d1e642
#
_entry.id   601192af9af430b82f8181e5f3d1e642
#
_cell.length_a   1.000
_cell.length_b   1.000
_cell.length_c   1.000
_cell.angle_alpha   90.00
_cell.angle_beta   90.00
_cell.angle_gamma   90.00
#
_symmetry.space_group_name_H-M   'P 1'
#
loop_
_entity.id
_entity.type
_entity.pdbx_description
1 polymer ?
#
loop_
_entity_poly.entity_id
_entity_poly.type
_entity_poly.pdbx_seq_one_letter_code
_entity_poly.pdbx_strand_id
1 'polypeptide(L)'
;LKRSEVTSGTQVFSAQTASQMRAMLMLATGDEGTAPRAQTLGYSVAGKTGTARKIEGKGYSNKKYRGFFVGFAPVEEPRIVVAVMIDEPRKGGFYGGTVAAPVFSRTVQNTLRVLGVTPDQSVKPNITAAGVEESL
;
A
#
# COMPACT_ATOMS: atom_id res chain seq x y z
N LEU A 1 2.12 5.25 24.90
CA LEU A 1 1.22 5.80 23.90
C LEU A 1 -0.18 5.85 24.48
N LYS A 2 -0.73 7.06 24.67
CA LYS A 2 -2.11 7.26 25.10
C LYS A 2 -3.03 6.77 24.00
N ARG A 3 -3.80 5.72 24.26
CA ARG A 3 -4.84 5.26 23.36
C ARG A 3 -5.95 6.32 23.40
N SER A 4 -6.22 6.97 22.28
CA SER A 4 -7.40 7.85 22.18
C SER A 4 -8.65 7.01 22.43
N GLU A 5 -9.54 7.45 23.31
CA GLU A 5 -10.85 6.85 23.44
C GLU A 5 -11.56 6.94 22.09
N VAL A 6 -12.06 5.79 21.61
CA VAL A 6 -12.84 5.77 20.37
C VAL A 6 -14.17 6.45 20.67
N THR A 7 -14.26 7.73 20.31
CA THR A 7 -15.55 8.42 20.29
C THR A 7 -16.43 7.75 19.24
N SER A 8 -17.67 7.41 19.60
CA SER A 8 -18.66 6.86 18.68
C SER A 8 -18.83 7.81 17.49
N GLY A 9 -18.36 7.40 16.32
CA GLY A 9 -18.53 8.16 15.09
C GLY A 9 -19.94 8.01 14.52
N THR A 10 -20.35 8.93 13.65
CA THR A 10 -21.58 8.81 12.87
C THR A 10 -21.32 7.83 11.70
N GLN A 11 -22.14 6.80 11.59
CA GLN A 11 -22.07 5.90 10.44
C GLN A 11 -22.56 6.62 9.18
N VAL A 12 -21.67 6.78 8.18
CA VAL A 12 -21.98 7.50 6.92
C VAL A 12 -22.36 6.57 5.76
N PHE A 13 -22.02 5.28 5.83
CA PHE A 13 -22.41 4.27 4.84
C PHE A 13 -22.49 2.88 5.47
N SER A 14 -23.17 1.95 4.78
CA SER A 14 -23.40 0.60 5.31
C SER A 14 -22.13 -0.26 5.34
N ALA A 15 -22.14 -1.30 6.17
CA ALA A 15 -21.09 -2.32 6.18
C ALA A 15 -20.94 -3.03 4.83
N GLN A 16 -22.04 -3.22 4.11
CA GLN A 16 -22.04 -3.79 2.76
C GLN A 16 -21.28 -2.88 1.78
N THR A 17 -21.55 -1.58 1.80
CA THR A 17 -20.82 -0.60 0.97
C THR A 17 -19.33 -0.60 1.30
N ALA A 18 -18.98 -0.67 2.59
CA ALA A 18 -17.58 -0.76 3.01
C ALA A 18 -16.88 -2.02 2.46
N SER A 19 -17.57 -3.17 2.50
CA SER A 19 -17.04 -4.43 1.96
C SER A 19 -16.84 -4.37 0.45
N GLN A 20 -17.79 -3.83 -0.29
CA GLN A 20 -17.68 -3.63 -1.74
C GLN A 20 -16.51 -2.68 -2.10
N MET A 21 -16.35 -1.60 -1.35
CA MET A 21 -15.22 -0.68 -1.53
C MET A 21 -13.87 -1.35 -1.26
N ARG A 22 -13.76 -2.19 -0.21
CA ARG A 22 -12.54 -2.96 0.04
C ARG A 22 -12.17 -3.86 -1.12
N ALA A 23 -13.15 -4.59 -1.66
CA ALA A 23 -12.95 -5.46 -2.83
C ALA A 23 -12.44 -4.67 -4.06
N MET A 24 -13.05 -3.52 -4.37
CA MET A 24 -12.60 -2.66 -5.47
C MET A 24 -11.21 -2.08 -5.24
N LEU A 25 -10.89 -1.66 -4.02
CA LEU A 25 -9.57 -1.12 -3.68
C LEU A 25 -8.48 -2.21 -3.70
N MET A 26 -8.84 -3.47 -3.43
CA MET A 26 -7.92 -4.60 -3.58
C MET A 26 -7.57 -4.88 -5.05
N LEU A 27 -8.52 -4.72 -5.98
CA LEU A 27 -8.24 -4.84 -7.42
C LEU A 27 -7.21 -3.82 -7.90
N ALA A 28 -7.17 -2.62 -7.30
CA ALA A 28 -6.18 -1.60 -7.67
C ALA A 28 -4.74 -1.98 -7.30
N THR A 29 -4.55 -2.93 -6.36
CA THR A 29 -3.24 -3.46 -5.97
C THR A 29 -2.91 -4.80 -6.62
N GLY A 30 -3.85 -5.41 -7.36
CA GLY A 30 -3.63 -6.62 -8.14
C GLY A 30 -2.70 -6.38 -9.34
N ASP A 31 -2.32 -7.45 -10.02
CA ASP A 31 -1.34 -7.41 -11.13
C ASP A 31 -1.78 -6.51 -12.27
N GLU A 32 -3.09 -6.49 -12.59
CA GLU A 32 -3.70 -5.64 -13.61
C GLU A 32 -4.10 -4.25 -13.08
N GLY A 33 -3.85 -3.98 -11.80
CA GLY A 33 -4.22 -2.75 -11.14
C GLY A 33 -3.25 -1.60 -11.38
N THR A 34 -3.59 -0.43 -10.84
CA THR A 34 -2.76 0.80 -10.96
C THR A 34 -1.56 0.81 -10.00
N ALA A 35 -1.49 -0.12 -9.04
CA ALA A 35 -0.42 -0.20 -8.05
C ALA A 35 -0.02 -1.64 -7.68
N PRO A 36 0.40 -2.50 -8.63
CA PRO A 36 0.87 -3.84 -8.30
C PRO A 36 2.08 -3.82 -7.36
N ARG A 37 2.88 -2.75 -7.35
CA ARG A 37 4.01 -2.57 -6.43
C ARG A 37 3.62 -2.31 -4.97
N ALA A 38 2.32 -2.17 -4.67
CA ALA A 38 1.82 -2.09 -3.30
C ALA A 38 1.67 -3.48 -2.67
N GLN A 39 1.65 -4.55 -3.47
CA GLN A 39 1.58 -5.92 -2.96
C GLN A 39 2.64 -6.16 -1.88
N THR A 40 2.24 -6.82 -0.81
CA THR A 40 3.04 -6.99 0.39
C THR A 40 3.10 -8.47 0.76
N LEU A 41 4.32 -8.98 0.92
CA LEU A 41 4.53 -10.39 1.19
C LEU A 41 3.87 -10.81 2.51
N GLY A 42 2.96 -11.78 2.43
CA GLY A 42 2.24 -12.35 3.57
C GLY A 42 0.98 -11.59 3.99
N TYR A 43 0.67 -10.45 3.38
CA TYR A 43 -0.49 -9.66 3.77
C TYR A 43 -1.30 -9.19 2.58
N SER A 44 -2.63 -9.33 2.67
CA SER A 44 -3.53 -8.70 1.73
C SER A 44 -3.50 -7.18 1.90
N VAL A 45 -3.51 -6.47 0.78
CA VAL A 45 -3.47 -5.00 0.77
C VAL A 45 -4.52 -4.44 -0.17
N ALA A 46 -5.07 -3.30 0.20
CA ALA A 46 -5.98 -2.54 -0.64
C ALA A 46 -5.63 -1.06 -0.56
N GLY A 47 -5.85 -0.33 -1.64
CA GLY A 47 -5.51 1.09 -1.66
C GLY A 47 -5.75 1.76 -2.99
N LYS A 48 -5.36 3.04 -3.07
CA LYS A 48 -5.52 3.86 -4.27
C LYS A 48 -4.33 4.76 -4.50
N THR A 49 -3.94 4.86 -5.75
CA THR A 49 -2.94 5.82 -6.23
C THR A 49 -3.54 7.20 -6.41
N GLY A 50 -2.70 8.20 -6.28
CA GLY A 50 -2.99 9.57 -6.70
C GLY A 50 -1.75 10.18 -7.35
N THR A 51 -1.97 11.09 -8.28
CA THR A 51 -0.90 11.88 -8.89
C THR A 51 -1.42 13.30 -9.09
N ALA A 52 -0.76 14.26 -8.50
CA ALA A 52 -1.15 15.65 -8.60
C ALA A 52 0.01 16.50 -9.16
N ARG A 53 -0.33 17.49 -9.99
CA ARG A 53 0.61 18.54 -10.38
C ARG A 53 0.74 19.56 -9.25
N LYS A 54 1.93 20.07 -9.05
CA LYS A 54 2.14 21.18 -8.09
C LYS A 54 1.67 22.50 -8.69
N ILE A 55 1.24 23.39 -7.81
CA ILE A 55 0.92 24.76 -8.21
C ILE A 55 2.23 25.54 -8.28
N GLU A 56 2.43 26.25 -9.36
CA GLU A 56 3.55 27.16 -9.62
C GLU A 56 2.99 28.51 -10.09
N GLY A 57 3.13 29.54 -9.28
CA GLY A 57 2.56 30.87 -9.56
C GLY A 57 1.02 30.81 -9.62
N LYS A 58 0.42 31.19 -10.75
CA LYS A 58 -1.03 31.21 -10.96
C LYS A 58 -1.59 29.95 -11.61
N GLY A 59 -0.79 28.89 -11.81
CA GLY A 59 -1.21 27.69 -12.55
C GLY A 59 -0.54 26.42 -12.05
N TYR A 60 -0.79 25.32 -12.79
CA TYR A 60 -0.17 24.03 -12.49
C TYR A 60 1.17 23.89 -13.22
N SER A 61 2.17 23.38 -12.50
CA SER A 61 3.48 23.06 -13.09
C SER A 61 3.33 21.94 -14.14
N ASN A 62 4.08 22.07 -15.23
CA ASN A 62 4.17 21.02 -16.24
C ASN A 62 5.22 19.94 -15.93
N LYS A 63 6.05 20.16 -14.91
CA LYS A 63 7.20 19.30 -14.59
C LYS A 63 7.24 18.80 -13.15
N LYS A 64 6.48 19.42 -12.23
CA LYS A 64 6.51 19.08 -10.80
C LYS A 64 5.24 18.35 -10.38
N TYR A 65 5.44 17.16 -9.87
CA TYR A 65 4.36 16.26 -9.48
C TYR A 65 4.52 15.79 -8.04
N ARG A 66 3.41 15.37 -7.45
CA ARG A 66 3.34 14.58 -6.23
C ARG A 66 2.70 13.25 -6.53
N GLY A 67 3.39 12.16 -6.22
CA GLY A 67 2.86 10.82 -6.32
C GLY A 67 2.37 10.35 -4.96
N PHE A 68 1.14 9.83 -4.90
CA PHE A 68 0.51 9.36 -3.67
C PHE A 68 0.14 7.89 -3.78
N PHE A 69 0.17 7.22 -2.64
CA PHE A 69 -0.53 5.98 -2.43
C PHE A 69 -1.09 5.96 -1.00
N VAL A 70 -2.36 5.67 -0.88
CA VAL A 70 -3.03 5.46 0.41
C VAL A 70 -3.65 4.09 0.40
N GLY A 71 -3.39 3.32 1.43
CA GLY A 71 -3.90 1.96 1.53
C GLY A 71 -3.96 1.46 2.96
N PHE A 72 -4.47 0.27 3.12
CA PHE A 72 -4.62 -0.41 4.39
C PHE A 72 -4.34 -1.91 4.27
N ALA A 73 -4.05 -2.53 5.40
CA ALA A 73 -3.75 -3.95 5.49
C ALA A 73 -3.98 -4.49 6.91
N PRO A 74 -4.31 -5.79 7.06
CA PRO A 74 -4.87 -6.70 6.07
C PRO A 74 -6.24 -6.22 5.54
N VAL A 75 -6.73 -6.76 4.40
CA VAL A 75 -7.95 -6.23 3.75
C VAL A 75 -9.22 -6.54 4.55
N GLU A 76 -9.35 -7.78 5.06
CA GLU A 76 -10.55 -8.20 5.77
C GLU A 76 -10.60 -7.62 7.19
N GLU A 77 -9.47 -7.55 7.87
CA GLU A 77 -9.34 -7.05 9.23
C GLU A 77 -8.26 -5.96 9.32
N PRO A 78 -8.54 -4.73 8.84
CA PRO A 78 -7.53 -3.68 8.75
C PRO A 78 -6.94 -3.30 10.10
N ARG A 79 -5.61 -3.41 10.21
CA ARG A 79 -4.87 -3.08 11.43
C ARG A 79 -4.12 -1.75 11.30
N ILE A 80 -3.79 -1.38 10.08
CA ILE A 80 -3.11 -0.12 9.78
C ILE A 80 -3.62 0.51 8.50
N VAL A 81 -3.61 1.82 8.47
CA VAL A 81 -3.76 2.65 7.27
C VAL A 81 -2.46 3.42 7.09
N VAL A 82 -1.93 3.40 5.89
CA VAL A 82 -0.67 4.09 5.55
C VAL A 82 -0.88 4.99 4.35
N ALA A 83 -0.49 6.25 4.48
CA ALA A 83 -0.46 7.21 3.39
C ALA A 83 0.99 7.57 3.08
N VAL A 84 1.36 7.46 1.82
CA VAL A 84 2.69 7.81 1.30
C VAL A 84 2.55 8.91 0.27
N MET A 85 3.32 9.96 0.42
CA MET A 85 3.46 11.04 -0.57
C MET A 85 4.94 11.20 -0.93
N ILE A 86 5.24 11.18 -2.22
CA ILE A 86 6.56 11.51 -2.76
C ILE A 86 6.46 12.84 -3.49
N ASP A 87 7.12 13.86 -2.96
CA ASP A 87 7.14 15.20 -3.54
C ASP A 87 8.30 15.33 -4.53
N GLU A 88 8.00 15.74 -5.75
CA GLU A 88 8.95 15.95 -6.85
C GLU A 88 9.90 14.76 -7.06
N PRO A 89 9.37 13.53 -7.33
CA PRO A 89 10.23 12.38 -7.57
C PRO A 89 11.15 12.62 -8.76
N ARG A 90 12.45 12.33 -8.59
CA ARG A 90 13.48 12.61 -9.62
C ARG A 90 13.88 11.39 -10.43
N LYS A 91 13.52 10.19 -9.98
CA LYS A 91 13.88 8.91 -10.61
C LYS A 91 12.66 7.98 -10.66
N GLY A 92 12.54 7.22 -11.73
CA GLY A 92 11.52 6.16 -11.83
C GLY A 92 10.12 6.65 -12.19
N GLY A 93 9.94 7.90 -12.64
CA GLY A 93 8.65 8.47 -12.98
C GLY A 93 8.01 9.24 -11.83
N PHE A 94 6.74 9.62 -11.98
CA PHE A 94 6.02 10.46 -11.01
C PHE A 94 4.65 9.88 -10.58
N TYR A 95 4.25 8.75 -11.15
CA TYR A 95 2.98 8.10 -10.79
C TYR A 95 3.05 7.47 -9.39
N GLY A 96 2.00 7.66 -8.59
CA GLY A 96 1.93 7.12 -7.23
C GLY A 96 2.14 5.62 -7.15
N GLY A 97 1.63 4.84 -8.13
CA GLY A 97 1.85 3.40 -8.22
C GLY A 97 3.33 3.01 -8.45
N THR A 98 4.12 3.91 -9.02
CA THR A 98 5.55 3.67 -9.28
C THR A 98 6.43 4.12 -8.13
N VAL A 99 6.16 5.29 -7.54
CA VAL A 99 7.07 5.91 -6.57
C VAL A 99 6.61 5.77 -5.12
N ALA A 100 5.29 5.76 -4.84
CA ALA A 100 4.76 5.69 -3.48
C ALA A 100 4.36 4.27 -3.06
N ALA A 101 3.82 3.46 -3.98
CA ALA A 101 3.38 2.11 -3.67
C ALA A 101 4.48 1.17 -3.15
N PRO A 102 5.74 1.18 -3.66
CA PRO A 102 6.82 0.36 -3.09
C PRO A 102 7.18 0.76 -1.65
N VAL A 103 7.10 2.05 -1.33
CA VAL A 103 7.34 2.55 0.03
C VAL A 103 6.23 2.07 0.96
N PHE A 104 4.97 2.17 0.51
CA PHE A 104 3.83 1.60 1.24
C PHE A 104 4.03 0.12 1.54
N SER A 105 4.34 -0.70 0.54
CA SER A 105 4.54 -2.15 0.70
C SER A 105 5.56 -2.48 1.79
N ARG A 106 6.73 -1.84 1.75
CA ARG A 106 7.79 -2.05 2.76
C ARG A 106 7.35 -1.60 4.16
N THR A 107 6.69 -0.45 4.25
CA THR A 107 6.20 0.09 5.53
C THR A 107 5.17 -0.85 6.14
N VAL A 108 4.18 -1.29 5.37
CA VAL A 108 3.15 -2.23 5.80
C VAL A 108 3.76 -3.53 6.29
N GLN A 109 4.63 -4.14 5.48
CA GLN A 109 5.27 -5.42 5.83
C GLN A 109 6.02 -5.35 7.16
N ASN A 110 6.83 -4.32 7.34
CA ASN A 110 7.62 -4.17 8.57
C ASN A 110 6.74 -3.84 9.78
N THR A 111 5.76 -2.95 9.60
CA THR A 111 4.87 -2.52 10.70
C THR A 111 4.01 -3.67 11.19
N LEU A 112 3.39 -4.45 10.29
CA LEU A 112 2.53 -5.56 10.69
C LEU A 112 3.32 -6.68 11.39
N ARG A 113 4.56 -6.93 10.97
CA ARG A 113 5.46 -7.86 11.68
C ARG A 113 5.81 -7.38 13.09
N VAL A 114 6.15 -6.10 13.25
CA VAL A 114 6.42 -5.51 14.58
C VAL A 114 5.19 -5.54 15.47
N LEU A 115 4.00 -5.36 14.91
CA LEU A 115 2.73 -5.46 15.63
C LEU A 115 2.30 -6.90 15.94
N GLY A 116 3.03 -7.91 15.46
CA GLY A 116 2.70 -9.31 15.66
C GLY A 116 1.43 -9.75 14.95
N VAL A 117 1.05 -9.07 13.85
CA VAL A 117 -0.14 -9.44 13.07
C VAL A 117 0.17 -10.69 12.26
N THR A 118 -0.67 -11.70 12.39
CA THR A 118 -0.53 -12.95 11.62
C THR A 118 -0.74 -12.67 10.13
N PRO A 119 0.14 -13.17 9.24
CA PRO A 119 -0.08 -13.12 7.80
C PRO A 119 -1.40 -13.77 7.39
N ASP A 120 -2.15 -13.11 6.52
CA ASP A 120 -3.43 -13.58 5.98
C ASP A 120 -3.31 -14.15 4.56
N GLN A 121 -2.09 -14.10 3.99
CA GLN A 121 -1.77 -14.72 2.70
C GLN A 121 -0.66 -15.76 2.83
N SER A 122 -0.81 -16.87 2.10
CA SER A 122 0.21 -17.91 2.05
C SER A 122 1.48 -17.39 1.36
N VAL A 123 2.60 -17.48 2.07
CA VAL A 123 3.93 -17.20 1.51
C VAL A 123 4.51 -18.53 1.01
N LYS A 124 4.65 -18.68 -0.31
CA LYS A 124 5.44 -19.80 -0.85
C LYS A 124 6.91 -19.46 -0.65
N PRO A 125 7.66 -20.23 0.17
CA PRO A 125 9.09 -20.02 0.30
C PRO A 125 9.75 -20.28 -1.05
N ASN A 126 10.47 -19.27 -1.57
CA ASN A 126 11.28 -19.45 -2.76
C ASN A 126 12.60 -20.08 -2.32
N ILE A 127 12.59 -21.41 -2.06
CA ILE A 127 13.79 -22.17 -1.76
C ILE A 127 14.49 -22.42 -3.09
N THR A 128 15.39 -21.54 -3.46
CA THR A 128 16.39 -21.85 -4.48
C THR A 128 17.36 -22.83 -3.81
N ALA A 129 17.29 -24.09 -4.14
CA ALA A 129 18.35 -25.03 -3.80
C ALA A 129 19.62 -24.54 -4.53
N ALA A 130 20.45 -23.77 -3.85
CA ALA A 130 21.82 -23.58 -4.30
C ALA A 130 22.45 -24.98 -4.33
N GLY A 131 22.89 -25.41 -5.51
CA GLY A 131 23.50 -26.71 -5.70
C GLY A 131 24.63 -26.91 -4.70
N VAL A 132 24.46 -27.84 -3.79
CA VAL A 132 25.56 -28.42 -3.02
C VAL A 132 26.25 -29.35 -4.01
N GLU A 133 27.35 -28.89 -4.64
CA GLU A 133 28.29 -29.80 -5.25
C GLU A 133 28.97 -30.57 -4.12
N GLU A 134 28.55 -31.79 -3.88
CA GLU A 134 29.34 -32.73 -3.10
C GLU A 134 30.58 -33.08 -3.94
N SER A 135 31.71 -32.47 -3.60
CA SER A 135 33.02 -32.97 -4.04
C SER A 135 33.37 -34.19 -3.22
N LEU A 136 33.28 -35.38 -3.86
CA LEU A 136 33.93 -36.61 -3.38
C LEU A 136 35.43 -36.57 -3.68
#